data_6bcfe98726ac71392db394730b0ff0b9
#
_entry.id   6bcfe98726ac71392db394730b0ff0b9
#
_cell.length_a   1.000
_cell.length_b   1.000
_cell.length_c   1.000
_cell.angle_alpha   90.00
_cell.angle_beta   90.00
_cell.angle_gamma   90.00
#
_symmetry.space_group_name_H-M   'P 1'
#
loop_
_entity.id
_entity.type
_entity.pdbx_description
1 polymer ?
#
loop_
_entity_poly.entity_id
_entity_poly.type
_entity_poly.pdbx_seq_one_letter_code
_entity_poly.pdbx_strand_id
1 'polypeptide(L)'
;MSFNQYIDHTILKAETKKEDVLRIIKEAKENHFCSVCINPTWVSLAAKELADSDVKVCTVIGFPLGANTTAVKAFETTDAINNGADEVDMVINIGALRDGNEELVLNDIQAVVDAAKDKALVKVIIETALLTDEEIIKACQLAQKAGADFVKTSTGFSTSGAKAKDVALMRQTVGPDMGVKASGGIHTAQEAQSMLDAGATRLGVSASMAIITGEKGTGY
;
A
#
# COMPACT_ATOMS: atom_id res chain seq x y z
N MET A 1 -13.87 -12.10 -14.02
CA MET A 1 -12.56 -11.40 -14.15
C MET A 1 -11.64 -11.98 -13.08
N SER A 2 -10.38 -12.27 -13.38
CA SER A 2 -9.44 -12.74 -12.34
C SER A 2 -8.90 -11.54 -11.57
N PHE A 3 -8.94 -11.59 -10.23
CA PHE A 3 -8.40 -10.52 -9.37
C PHE A 3 -6.90 -10.64 -9.11
N ASN A 4 -6.30 -11.79 -9.44
CA ASN A 4 -4.97 -12.18 -8.99
C ASN A 4 -3.90 -11.10 -9.20
N GLN A 5 -3.83 -10.52 -10.39
CA GLN A 5 -2.82 -9.51 -10.74
C GLN A 5 -3.09 -8.11 -10.13
N TYR A 6 -4.24 -7.92 -9.51
CA TYR A 6 -4.55 -6.70 -8.75
C TYR A 6 -4.19 -6.82 -7.27
N ILE A 7 -3.87 -8.02 -6.77
CA ILE A 7 -3.76 -8.32 -5.34
C ILE A 7 -2.32 -8.14 -4.82
N ASP A 8 -2.19 -7.28 -3.80
CA ASP A 8 -1.08 -7.31 -2.85
C ASP A 8 -1.55 -8.13 -1.63
N HIS A 9 -1.08 -9.38 -1.54
CA HIS A 9 -1.46 -10.30 -0.47
C HIS A 9 -0.78 -9.89 0.84
N THR A 10 -1.57 -9.44 1.81
CA THR A 10 -1.10 -8.58 2.91
C THR A 10 -1.20 -9.27 4.28
N ILE A 11 -0.11 -9.19 5.07
CA ILE A 11 -0.08 -9.50 6.49
C ILE A 11 0.84 -8.53 7.24
N LEU A 12 0.26 -7.67 8.10
CA LEU A 12 0.98 -6.57 8.76
C LEU A 12 0.76 -6.53 10.28
N LYS A 13 0.08 -7.53 10.87
CA LYS A 13 -0.11 -7.59 12.33
C LYS A 13 1.22 -7.71 13.05
N ALA A 14 1.34 -7.05 14.22
CA ALA A 14 2.58 -7.03 15.00
C ALA A 14 3.01 -8.44 15.45
N GLU A 15 2.04 -9.31 15.73
CA GLU A 15 2.26 -10.69 16.19
C GLU A 15 2.51 -11.70 15.05
N THR A 16 2.61 -11.25 13.79
CA THR A 16 2.84 -12.12 12.63
C THR A 16 4.13 -12.92 12.79
N LYS A 17 4.02 -14.24 12.70
CA LYS A 17 5.15 -15.15 12.80
C LYS A 17 5.71 -15.52 11.42
N LYS A 18 6.93 -16.07 11.42
CA LYS A 18 7.59 -16.58 10.21
C LYS A 18 6.72 -17.57 9.43
N GLU A 19 6.03 -18.46 10.10
CA GLU A 19 5.13 -19.45 9.48
C GLU A 19 3.98 -18.80 8.71
N ASP A 20 3.42 -17.69 9.24
CA ASP A 20 2.36 -16.92 8.58
C ASP A 20 2.89 -16.25 7.31
N VAL A 21 4.10 -15.69 7.37
CA VAL A 21 4.74 -15.06 6.21
C VAL A 21 5.03 -16.10 5.12
N LEU A 22 5.57 -17.26 5.48
CA LEU A 22 5.82 -18.35 4.52
C LEU A 22 4.53 -18.86 3.88
N ARG A 23 3.44 -18.91 4.64
CA ARG A 23 2.12 -19.29 4.13
C ARG A 23 1.64 -18.32 3.06
N ILE A 24 1.64 -16.99 3.32
CA ILE A 24 1.17 -16.02 2.32
C ILE A 24 2.09 -15.94 1.10
N ILE A 25 3.39 -16.17 1.25
CA ILE A 25 4.33 -16.27 0.12
C ILE A 25 3.95 -17.45 -0.78
N LYS A 26 3.69 -18.63 -0.19
CA LYS A 26 3.24 -19.81 -0.93
C LYS A 26 1.91 -19.54 -1.65
N GLU A 27 0.92 -18.99 -0.94
CA GLU A 27 -0.39 -18.62 -1.52
C GLU A 27 -0.22 -17.65 -2.70
N ALA A 28 0.67 -16.65 -2.57
CA ALA A 28 0.92 -15.68 -3.62
C ALA A 28 1.58 -16.30 -4.87
N LYS A 29 2.56 -17.19 -4.69
CA LYS A 29 3.20 -17.93 -5.80
C LYS A 29 2.19 -18.82 -6.53
N GLU A 30 1.43 -19.63 -5.79
CA GLU A 30 0.44 -20.57 -6.36
C GLU A 30 -0.68 -19.88 -7.12
N ASN A 31 -1.05 -18.66 -6.72
CA ASN A 31 -2.13 -17.89 -7.32
C ASN A 31 -1.66 -16.73 -8.21
N HIS A 32 -0.35 -16.57 -8.40
CA HIS A 32 0.22 -15.49 -9.21
C HIS A 32 -0.30 -14.10 -8.80
N PHE A 33 -0.28 -13.79 -7.50
CA PHE A 33 -0.62 -12.45 -7.02
C PHE A 33 0.44 -11.43 -7.43
N CYS A 34 0.08 -10.15 -7.47
CA CYS A 34 1.01 -9.09 -7.85
C CYS A 34 2.17 -8.96 -6.86
N SER A 35 1.86 -8.97 -5.57
CA SER A 35 2.88 -8.91 -4.51
C SER A 35 2.44 -9.62 -3.23
N VAL A 36 3.40 -9.83 -2.32
CA VAL A 36 3.14 -9.97 -0.89
C VAL A 36 3.47 -8.64 -0.21
N CYS A 37 2.63 -8.20 0.75
CA CYS A 37 2.87 -6.98 1.52
C CYS A 37 3.03 -7.34 3.01
N ILE A 38 4.22 -7.09 3.55
CA ILE A 38 4.69 -7.58 4.85
C ILE A 38 5.44 -6.51 5.64
N ASN A 39 5.59 -6.72 6.95
CA ASN A 39 6.42 -5.84 7.78
C ASN A 39 7.91 -5.90 7.38
N PRO A 40 8.67 -4.80 7.54
CA PRO A 40 10.05 -4.67 7.06
C PRO A 40 10.99 -5.79 7.52
N THR A 41 10.82 -6.30 8.74
CA THR A 41 11.65 -7.39 9.30
C THR A 41 11.61 -8.68 8.47
N TRP A 42 10.60 -8.88 7.63
CA TRP A 42 10.41 -10.09 6.82
C TRP A 42 10.86 -9.94 5.36
N VAL A 43 11.31 -8.76 4.95
CA VAL A 43 11.65 -8.47 3.53
C VAL A 43 12.73 -9.41 3.01
N SER A 44 13.84 -9.57 3.73
CA SER A 44 14.93 -10.48 3.29
C SER A 44 14.48 -11.94 3.16
N LEU A 45 13.58 -12.40 4.03
CA LEU A 45 12.99 -13.74 3.93
C LEU A 45 12.15 -13.85 2.65
N ALA A 46 11.25 -12.88 2.43
CA ALA A 46 10.36 -12.90 1.26
C ALA A 46 11.15 -12.79 -0.04
N ALA A 47 12.14 -11.91 -0.12
CA ALA A 47 13.00 -11.76 -1.30
C ALA A 47 13.71 -13.08 -1.66
N LYS A 48 14.21 -13.82 -0.64
CA LYS A 48 14.81 -15.14 -0.85
C LYS A 48 13.79 -16.17 -1.37
N GLU A 49 12.62 -16.27 -0.74
CA GLU A 49 11.60 -17.26 -1.07
C GLU A 49 10.89 -16.98 -2.40
N LEU A 50 10.94 -15.74 -2.89
CA LEU A 50 10.32 -15.27 -4.13
C LEU A 50 11.32 -15.11 -5.30
N ALA A 51 12.61 -15.43 -5.11
CA ALA A 51 13.67 -15.21 -6.09
C ALA A 51 13.41 -15.88 -7.45
N ASP A 52 12.63 -16.96 -7.49
CA ASP A 52 12.23 -17.73 -8.67
C ASP A 52 10.77 -17.43 -9.12
N SER A 53 10.21 -16.29 -8.73
CA SER A 53 8.80 -15.93 -8.92
C SER A 53 8.65 -14.52 -9.48
N ASP A 54 7.53 -14.27 -10.17
CA ASP A 54 7.15 -12.92 -10.62
C ASP A 54 6.48 -12.08 -9.51
N VAL A 55 6.15 -12.70 -8.38
CA VAL A 55 5.51 -12.04 -7.23
C VAL A 55 6.47 -11.05 -6.59
N LYS A 56 6.06 -9.79 -6.44
CA LYS A 56 6.88 -8.70 -5.89
C LYS A 56 6.88 -8.71 -4.36
N VAL A 57 7.96 -8.22 -3.78
CA VAL A 57 8.07 -7.97 -2.34
C VAL A 57 7.72 -6.52 -2.06
N CYS A 58 6.58 -6.31 -1.43
CA CYS A 58 6.13 -5.01 -0.94
C CYS A 58 6.29 -4.93 0.58
N THR A 59 6.71 -3.77 1.09
CA THR A 59 6.75 -3.50 2.52
C THR A 59 6.24 -2.09 2.84
N VAL A 60 6.22 -1.72 4.11
CA VAL A 60 5.65 -0.46 4.58
C VAL A 60 6.72 0.44 5.20
N ILE A 61 6.55 1.76 5.08
CA ILE A 61 7.48 2.79 5.55
C ILE A 61 6.73 3.80 6.44
N GLY A 62 7.30 4.09 7.61
CA GLY A 62 6.67 5.00 8.59
C GLY A 62 5.31 4.51 9.08
N PHE A 63 5.11 3.22 9.11
CA PHE A 63 3.80 2.59 9.26
C PHE A 63 3.51 2.16 10.72
N PRO A 64 2.25 2.27 11.22
CA PRO A 64 1.07 2.78 10.49
C PRO A 64 0.81 4.28 10.68
N LEU A 65 1.56 5.01 11.49
CA LEU A 65 1.22 6.35 11.94
C LEU A 65 1.66 7.48 11.00
N GLY A 66 2.67 7.25 10.16
CA GLY A 66 3.25 8.30 9.30
C GLY A 66 3.99 9.41 10.05
N ALA A 67 4.14 9.30 11.37
CA ALA A 67 4.65 10.35 12.25
C ALA A 67 6.17 10.30 12.49
N ASN A 68 6.87 9.43 11.79
CA ASN A 68 8.32 9.40 11.79
C ASN A 68 8.88 10.64 11.08
N THR A 69 10.12 11.03 11.44
CA THR A 69 10.81 12.11 10.72
C THR A 69 11.13 11.68 9.27
N THR A 70 11.22 12.65 8.37
CA THR A 70 11.56 12.45 6.96
C THR A 70 12.85 11.63 6.78
N ALA A 71 13.88 11.94 7.55
CA ALA A 71 15.17 11.22 7.49
C ALA A 71 15.01 9.74 7.85
N VAL A 72 14.17 9.42 8.85
CA VAL A 72 13.89 8.02 9.25
C VAL A 72 13.17 7.28 8.15
N LYS A 73 12.15 7.88 7.52
CA LYS A 73 11.43 7.24 6.39
C LYS A 73 12.33 6.99 5.19
N ALA A 74 13.20 7.95 4.83
CA ALA A 74 14.18 7.77 3.75
C ALA A 74 15.19 6.66 4.07
N PHE A 75 15.67 6.57 5.32
CA PHE A 75 16.53 5.48 5.76
C PHE A 75 15.83 4.13 5.72
N GLU A 76 14.62 4.05 6.27
CA GLU A 76 13.79 2.84 6.26
C GLU A 76 13.53 2.34 4.82
N THR A 77 13.27 3.25 3.88
CA THR A 77 13.12 2.95 2.46
C THR A 77 14.40 2.34 1.88
N THR A 78 15.55 2.96 2.14
CA THR A 78 16.85 2.46 1.67
C THR A 78 17.16 1.09 2.25
N ASP A 79 16.91 0.88 3.54
CA ASP A 79 17.10 -0.41 4.21
C ASP A 79 16.19 -1.50 3.62
N ALA A 80 14.90 -1.19 3.42
CA ALA A 80 13.94 -2.12 2.81
C ALA A 80 14.38 -2.56 1.41
N ILE A 81 14.83 -1.63 0.57
CA ILE A 81 15.32 -1.91 -0.79
C ILE A 81 16.59 -2.77 -0.76
N ASN A 82 17.54 -2.45 0.12
CA ASN A 82 18.76 -3.24 0.28
C ASN A 82 18.49 -4.67 0.77
N ASN A 83 17.38 -4.88 1.46
CA ASN A 83 16.89 -6.20 1.89
C ASN A 83 16.05 -6.93 0.82
N GLY A 84 15.77 -6.29 -0.33
CA GLY A 84 15.12 -6.90 -1.47
C GLY A 84 13.65 -6.52 -1.67
N ALA A 85 13.19 -5.38 -1.15
CA ALA A 85 11.87 -4.84 -1.47
C ALA A 85 11.83 -4.29 -2.91
N ASP A 86 10.82 -4.69 -3.68
CA ASP A 86 10.50 -4.18 -5.01
C ASP A 86 9.55 -2.98 -4.95
N GLU A 87 8.74 -2.90 -3.89
CA GLU A 87 7.70 -1.88 -3.69
C GLU A 87 7.66 -1.43 -2.22
N VAL A 88 7.42 -0.15 -1.99
CA VAL A 88 7.27 0.42 -0.64
C VAL A 88 5.99 1.23 -0.53
N ASP A 89 5.21 0.99 0.53
CA ASP A 89 3.99 1.69 0.87
C ASP A 89 4.26 2.62 2.07
N MET A 90 4.57 3.90 1.82
CA MET A 90 4.82 4.87 2.88
C MET A 90 3.52 5.48 3.40
N VAL A 91 3.47 5.85 4.68
CA VAL A 91 2.38 6.66 5.24
C VAL A 91 2.80 8.13 5.27
N ILE A 92 1.92 9.04 4.80
CA ILE A 92 2.16 10.50 4.89
C ILE A 92 2.22 10.97 6.36
N ASN A 93 2.79 12.14 6.59
CA ASN A 93 2.61 12.82 7.86
C ASN A 93 1.20 13.43 7.91
N ILE A 94 0.23 12.67 8.44
CA ILE A 94 -1.19 13.03 8.47
C ILE A 94 -1.41 14.29 9.30
N GLY A 95 -0.71 14.42 10.44
CA GLY A 95 -0.79 15.60 11.29
C GLY A 95 -0.36 16.87 10.57
N ALA A 96 0.77 16.81 9.85
CA ALA A 96 1.27 17.93 9.07
C ALA A 96 0.30 18.33 7.93
N LEU A 97 -0.31 17.36 7.24
CA LEU A 97 -1.31 17.63 6.22
C LEU A 97 -2.50 18.40 6.79
N ARG A 98 -3.05 17.93 7.92
CA ARG A 98 -4.21 18.51 8.58
C ARG A 98 -3.92 19.89 9.22
N ASP A 99 -2.66 20.14 9.54
CA ASP A 99 -2.18 21.44 10.01
C ASP A 99 -1.87 22.41 8.84
N GLY A 100 -2.08 21.97 7.60
CA GLY A 100 -1.83 22.77 6.39
C GLY A 100 -0.34 22.92 6.04
N ASN A 101 0.54 22.14 6.67
CA ASN A 101 1.99 22.15 6.37
C ASN A 101 2.31 21.29 5.15
N GLU A 102 1.88 21.77 3.97
CA GLU A 102 2.06 21.07 2.69
C GLU A 102 3.54 20.88 2.34
N GLU A 103 4.40 21.81 2.72
CA GLU A 103 5.84 21.73 2.46
C GLU A 103 6.47 20.53 3.17
N LEU A 104 6.14 20.31 4.44
CA LEU A 104 6.61 19.14 5.17
C LEU A 104 6.12 17.83 4.54
N VAL A 105 4.82 17.77 4.18
CA VAL A 105 4.25 16.56 3.54
C VAL A 105 4.91 16.28 2.20
N LEU A 106 5.11 17.29 1.36
CA LEU A 106 5.77 17.15 0.07
C LEU A 106 7.21 16.66 0.24
N ASN A 107 7.99 17.29 1.12
CA ASN A 107 9.39 16.94 1.36
C ASN A 107 9.52 15.53 1.94
N ASP A 108 8.58 15.10 2.77
CA ASP A 108 8.53 13.77 3.36
C ASP A 108 8.31 12.68 2.28
N ILE A 109 7.35 12.89 1.37
CA ILE A 109 7.11 11.98 0.24
C ILE A 109 8.30 12.00 -0.73
N GLN A 110 8.82 13.17 -1.07
CA GLN A 110 9.95 13.33 -1.99
C GLN A 110 11.18 12.58 -1.51
N ALA A 111 11.49 12.64 -0.21
CA ALA A 111 12.65 11.95 0.36
C ALA A 111 12.54 10.41 0.22
N VAL A 112 11.33 9.86 0.32
CA VAL A 112 11.08 8.43 0.08
C VAL A 112 11.19 8.09 -1.41
N VAL A 113 10.61 8.92 -2.29
CA VAL A 113 10.71 8.76 -3.74
C VAL A 113 12.16 8.82 -4.20
N ASP A 114 12.95 9.77 -3.69
CA ASP A 114 14.37 9.89 -4.03
C ASP A 114 15.19 8.68 -3.56
N ALA A 115 14.90 8.15 -2.36
CA ALA A 115 15.55 6.96 -1.83
C ALA A 115 15.20 5.68 -2.64
N ALA A 116 14.00 5.62 -3.20
CA ALA A 116 13.50 4.50 -3.98
C ALA A 116 13.82 4.58 -5.48
N LYS A 117 14.28 5.74 -5.96
CA LYS A 117 14.44 6.04 -7.38
C LYS A 117 15.20 4.94 -8.14
N ASP A 118 14.61 4.52 -9.25
CA ASP A 118 15.12 3.48 -10.17
C ASP A 118 15.33 2.09 -9.52
N LYS A 119 14.80 1.87 -8.30
CA LYS A 119 14.97 0.63 -7.53
C LYS A 119 13.69 0.00 -7.04
N ALA A 120 12.73 0.80 -6.59
CA ALA A 120 11.47 0.31 -6.05
C ALA A 120 10.32 1.28 -6.37
N LEU A 121 9.12 0.72 -6.53
CA LEU A 121 7.89 1.47 -6.72
C LEU A 121 7.40 2.04 -5.38
N VAL A 122 6.97 3.31 -5.40
CA VAL A 122 6.48 4.02 -4.19
C VAL A 122 4.97 4.21 -4.24
N LYS A 123 4.28 3.73 -3.20
CA LYS A 123 2.85 4.00 -2.97
C LYS A 123 2.70 4.87 -1.72
N VAL A 124 1.84 5.87 -1.79
CA VAL A 124 1.64 6.86 -0.72
C VAL A 124 0.30 6.60 -0.03
N ILE A 125 0.32 6.08 1.19
CA ILE A 125 -0.86 5.89 2.04
C ILE A 125 -1.27 7.24 2.59
N ILE A 126 -2.45 7.73 2.22
CA ILE A 126 -2.98 9.01 2.66
C ILE A 126 -3.90 8.90 3.89
N GLU A 127 -4.38 7.71 4.23
CA GLU A 127 -5.29 7.40 5.36
C GLU A 127 -6.61 8.16 5.25
N THR A 128 -7.40 7.86 4.23
CA THR A 128 -8.65 8.58 3.89
C THR A 128 -9.65 8.66 5.03
N ALA A 129 -9.63 7.68 5.97
CA ALA A 129 -10.51 7.67 7.13
C ALA A 129 -10.33 8.87 8.09
N LEU A 130 -9.19 9.55 8.02
CA LEU A 130 -8.84 10.68 8.88
C LEU A 130 -8.89 12.03 8.14
N LEU A 131 -9.29 12.05 6.86
CA LEU A 131 -9.23 13.20 5.98
C LEU A 131 -10.61 13.63 5.49
N THR A 132 -10.76 14.93 5.23
CA THR A 132 -11.88 15.48 4.45
C THR A 132 -11.65 15.23 2.94
N ASP A 133 -12.68 15.43 2.12
CA ASP A 133 -12.55 15.30 0.66
C ASP A 133 -11.48 16.27 0.10
N GLU A 134 -11.38 17.50 0.63
CA GLU A 134 -10.35 18.49 0.27
C GLU A 134 -8.94 18.06 0.66
N GLU A 135 -8.79 17.45 1.85
CA GLU A 135 -7.52 16.91 2.32
C GLU A 135 -7.08 15.68 1.49
N ILE A 136 -8.02 14.83 1.06
CA ILE A 136 -7.75 13.71 0.14
C ILE A 136 -7.20 14.22 -1.19
N ILE A 137 -7.88 15.25 -1.79
CA ILE A 137 -7.43 15.88 -3.03
C ILE A 137 -6.01 16.43 -2.85
N LYS A 138 -5.77 17.17 -1.76
CA LYS A 138 -4.46 17.77 -1.47
C LYS A 138 -3.36 16.72 -1.32
N ALA A 139 -3.61 15.66 -0.54
CA ALA A 139 -2.65 14.57 -0.36
C ALA A 139 -2.31 13.88 -1.69
N CYS A 140 -3.30 13.63 -2.55
CA CYS A 140 -3.09 13.07 -3.88
C CYS A 140 -2.24 13.98 -4.77
N GLN A 141 -2.51 15.29 -4.77
CA GLN A 141 -1.73 16.28 -5.53
C GLN A 141 -0.27 16.36 -5.05
N LEU A 142 -0.04 16.31 -3.73
CA LEU A 142 1.31 16.31 -3.17
C LEU A 142 2.07 15.02 -3.53
N ALA A 143 1.42 13.85 -3.47
CA ALA A 143 2.00 12.59 -3.89
C ALA A 143 2.38 12.60 -5.38
N GLN A 144 1.51 13.12 -6.24
CA GLN A 144 1.77 13.27 -7.68
C GLN A 144 2.93 14.24 -7.93
N LYS A 145 2.94 15.39 -7.23
CA LYS A 145 4.01 16.39 -7.35
C LYS A 145 5.37 15.84 -6.90
N ALA A 146 5.40 14.96 -5.90
CA ALA A 146 6.60 14.29 -5.43
C ALA A 146 7.09 13.18 -6.36
N GLY A 147 6.31 12.78 -7.37
CA GLY A 147 6.68 11.73 -8.32
C GLY A 147 6.45 10.31 -7.80
N ALA A 148 5.53 10.13 -6.86
CA ALA A 148 5.14 8.78 -6.42
C ALA A 148 4.38 8.04 -7.53
N ASP A 149 4.46 6.70 -7.53
CA ASP A 149 3.83 5.85 -8.54
C ASP A 149 2.35 5.58 -8.24
N PHE A 150 1.99 5.53 -6.97
CA PHE A 150 0.62 5.26 -6.50
C PHE A 150 0.23 6.17 -5.33
N VAL A 151 -1.06 6.43 -5.23
CA VAL A 151 -1.72 6.79 -3.96
C VAL A 151 -2.49 5.59 -3.42
N LYS A 152 -2.51 5.42 -2.09
CA LYS A 152 -3.18 4.30 -1.39
C LYS A 152 -4.12 4.85 -0.34
N THR A 153 -5.31 4.23 -0.21
CA THR A 153 -6.36 4.73 0.69
C THR A 153 -5.99 4.65 2.17
N SER A 154 -5.54 3.49 2.64
CA SER A 154 -5.58 3.18 4.09
C SER A 154 -4.45 2.26 4.52
N THR A 155 -4.11 2.36 5.82
CA THR A 155 -3.19 1.42 6.49
C THR A 155 -3.86 0.10 6.84
N GLY A 156 -5.17 0.10 7.13
CA GLY A 156 -5.91 -1.00 7.74
C GLY A 156 -5.88 -0.98 9.29
N PHE A 157 -5.21 0.00 9.89
CA PHE A 157 -5.07 0.16 11.36
C PHE A 157 -5.80 1.40 11.89
N SER A 158 -6.64 2.02 11.09
CA SER A 158 -7.45 3.19 11.47
C SER A 158 -8.92 2.82 11.66
N THR A 159 -9.79 3.81 11.74
CA THR A 159 -11.23 3.66 12.04
C THR A 159 -12.03 3.01 10.92
N SER A 160 -11.58 3.11 9.66
CA SER A 160 -12.18 2.45 8.50
C SER A 160 -11.14 2.20 7.40
N GLY A 161 -11.47 1.29 6.46
CA GLY A 161 -10.67 1.01 5.28
C GLY A 161 -11.15 1.75 4.04
N ALA A 162 -10.86 1.19 2.86
CA ALA A 162 -11.20 1.76 1.56
C ALA A 162 -12.71 1.91 1.37
N LYS A 163 -13.10 3.03 0.77
CA LYS A 163 -14.47 3.30 0.30
C LYS A 163 -14.43 3.64 -1.18
N ALA A 164 -15.37 3.10 -1.96
CA ALA A 164 -15.45 3.36 -3.39
C ALA A 164 -15.53 4.86 -3.73
N LYS A 165 -16.22 5.66 -2.89
CA LYS A 165 -16.27 7.13 -3.02
C LYS A 165 -14.87 7.75 -2.97
N ASP A 166 -14.06 7.35 -1.97
CA ASP A 166 -12.72 7.92 -1.78
C ASP A 166 -11.79 7.49 -2.92
N VAL A 167 -11.89 6.21 -3.35
CA VAL A 167 -11.14 5.70 -4.52
C VAL A 167 -11.48 6.49 -5.79
N ALA A 168 -12.76 6.75 -6.05
CA ALA A 168 -13.20 7.54 -7.21
C ALA A 168 -12.67 8.98 -7.15
N LEU A 169 -12.68 9.61 -5.97
CA LEU A 169 -12.11 10.94 -5.75
C LEU A 169 -10.60 10.97 -5.99
N MET A 170 -9.87 9.98 -5.47
CA MET A 170 -8.44 9.82 -5.68
C MET A 170 -8.14 9.63 -7.18
N ARG A 171 -8.85 8.73 -7.87
CA ARG A 171 -8.71 8.51 -9.32
C ARG A 171 -8.95 9.77 -10.13
N GLN A 172 -10.03 10.50 -9.81
CA GLN A 172 -10.32 11.78 -10.47
C GLN A 172 -9.20 12.81 -10.27
N THR A 173 -8.60 12.82 -9.09
CA THR A 173 -7.55 13.78 -8.73
C THR A 173 -6.22 13.48 -9.44
N VAL A 174 -5.79 12.21 -9.46
CA VAL A 174 -4.46 11.85 -9.99
C VAL A 174 -4.48 11.55 -11.50
N GLY A 175 -5.65 11.49 -12.13
CA GLY A 175 -5.78 11.15 -13.55
C GLY A 175 -5.54 9.66 -13.85
N PRO A 176 -5.39 9.29 -15.14
CA PRO A 176 -5.31 7.88 -15.55
C PRO A 176 -3.93 7.23 -15.34
N ASP A 177 -2.87 8.00 -15.29
CA ASP A 177 -1.49 7.48 -15.37
C ASP A 177 -0.93 7.01 -14.03
N MET A 178 -1.31 7.67 -12.93
CA MET A 178 -0.88 7.30 -11.58
C MET A 178 -1.74 6.15 -11.03
N GLY A 179 -1.13 5.17 -10.36
CA GLY A 179 -1.86 4.07 -9.74
C GLY A 179 -2.71 4.50 -8.54
N VAL A 180 -3.81 3.80 -8.30
CA VAL A 180 -4.64 3.94 -7.08
C VAL A 180 -4.77 2.57 -6.43
N LYS A 181 -4.31 2.44 -5.17
CA LYS A 181 -4.44 1.21 -4.38
C LYS A 181 -5.55 1.38 -3.33
N ALA A 182 -6.53 0.49 -3.38
CA ALA A 182 -7.55 0.37 -2.33
C ALA A 182 -7.11 -0.67 -1.29
N SER A 183 -7.19 -0.36 0.00
CA SER A 183 -6.80 -1.28 1.06
C SER A 183 -7.58 -1.10 2.36
N GLY A 184 -7.70 -2.19 3.13
CA GLY A 184 -8.48 -2.24 4.37
C GLY A 184 -9.98 -2.42 4.12
N GLY A 185 -10.60 -3.35 4.84
CA GLY A 185 -12.06 -3.56 4.80
C GLY A 185 -12.59 -4.23 3.53
N ILE A 186 -11.75 -4.85 2.72
CA ILE A 186 -12.16 -5.57 1.49
C ILE A 186 -12.10 -7.08 1.77
N HIS A 187 -13.26 -7.72 1.90
CA HIS A 187 -13.38 -9.11 2.34
C HIS A 187 -14.06 -10.04 1.35
N THR A 188 -14.67 -9.49 0.31
CA THR A 188 -15.44 -10.23 -0.69
C THR A 188 -15.06 -9.83 -2.11
N ALA A 189 -15.32 -10.73 -3.08
CA ALA A 189 -15.15 -10.43 -4.51
C ALA A 189 -15.99 -9.23 -4.97
N GLN A 190 -17.18 -9.04 -4.39
CA GLN A 190 -18.04 -7.90 -4.71
C GLN A 190 -17.43 -6.57 -4.24
N GLU A 191 -16.88 -6.53 -3.02
CA GLU A 191 -16.19 -5.35 -2.50
C GLU A 191 -14.95 -5.04 -3.32
N ALA A 192 -14.15 -6.08 -3.66
CA ALA A 192 -12.99 -5.93 -4.54
C ALA A 192 -13.37 -5.35 -5.91
N GLN A 193 -14.43 -5.88 -6.54
CA GLN A 193 -14.93 -5.36 -7.83
C GLN A 193 -15.38 -3.91 -7.71
N SER A 194 -16.07 -3.54 -6.62
CA SER A 194 -16.50 -2.16 -6.38
C SER A 194 -15.32 -1.17 -6.31
N MET A 195 -14.18 -1.58 -5.75
CA MET A 195 -12.97 -0.75 -5.73
C MET A 195 -12.35 -0.59 -7.13
N LEU A 196 -12.33 -1.68 -7.92
CA LEU A 196 -11.84 -1.62 -9.31
C LEU A 196 -12.75 -0.74 -10.18
N ASP A 197 -14.07 -0.88 -10.04
CA ASP A 197 -15.04 -0.06 -10.77
C ASP A 197 -14.92 1.43 -10.41
N ALA A 198 -14.53 1.74 -9.17
CA ALA A 198 -14.25 3.10 -8.71
C ALA A 198 -12.90 3.65 -9.22
N GLY A 199 -12.07 2.84 -9.88
CA GLY A 199 -10.81 3.27 -10.48
C GLY A 199 -9.54 2.79 -9.76
N ALA A 200 -9.65 1.86 -8.79
CA ALA A 200 -8.46 1.23 -8.23
C ALA A 200 -7.75 0.38 -9.29
N THR A 201 -6.43 0.36 -9.26
CA THR A 201 -5.57 -0.47 -10.12
C THR A 201 -4.77 -1.49 -9.30
N ARG A 202 -4.91 -1.47 -7.97
CA ARG A 202 -4.29 -2.38 -7.03
C ARG A 202 -5.19 -2.55 -5.80
N LEU A 203 -5.17 -3.74 -5.19
CA LEU A 203 -5.94 -4.09 -4.01
C LEU A 203 -5.02 -4.63 -2.93
N GLY A 204 -4.95 -3.97 -1.77
CA GLY A 204 -4.23 -4.46 -0.59
C GLY A 204 -5.19 -5.21 0.32
N VAL A 205 -5.11 -6.54 0.34
CA VAL A 205 -6.08 -7.39 1.03
C VAL A 205 -5.43 -8.52 1.81
N SER A 206 -5.94 -8.80 3.00
CA SER A 206 -5.58 -9.97 3.81
C SER A 206 -6.48 -11.18 3.51
N ALA A 207 -7.68 -10.95 2.95
CA ALA A 207 -8.65 -11.97 2.60
C ALA A 207 -8.52 -12.46 1.14
N SER A 208 -7.32 -12.41 0.55
CA SER A 208 -7.09 -12.68 -0.88
C SER A 208 -7.66 -14.02 -1.33
N MET A 209 -7.43 -15.08 -0.56
CA MET A 209 -7.91 -16.42 -0.90
C MET A 209 -9.44 -16.48 -0.97
N ALA A 210 -10.12 -15.87 0.01
CA ALA A 210 -11.58 -15.82 0.00
C ALA A 210 -12.14 -15.03 -1.21
N ILE A 211 -11.48 -13.91 -1.58
CA ILE A 211 -11.86 -13.08 -2.72
C ILE A 211 -11.78 -13.87 -4.02
N ILE A 212 -10.69 -14.62 -4.26
CA ILE A 212 -10.52 -15.37 -5.52
C ILE A 212 -11.36 -16.64 -5.60
N THR A 213 -11.74 -17.24 -4.45
CA THR A 213 -12.64 -18.42 -4.39
C THR A 213 -14.10 -18.05 -4.34
N GLY A 214 -14.45 -16.75 -4.18
CA GLY A 214 -15.83 -16.27 -4.07
C GLY A 214 -16.45 -16.46 -2.68
N GLU A 215 -15.62 -16.73 -1.68
CA GLU A 215 -16.03 -16.85 -0.27
C GLU A 215 -15.99 -15.49 0.44
N LYS A 216 -16.52 -15.43 1.67
CA LYS A 216 -16.39 -14.28 2.54
C LYS A 216 -15.17 -14.45 3.44
N GLY A 217 -14.20 -13.58 3.31
CA GLY A 217 -13.00 -13.60 4.13
C GLY A 217 -13.22 -12.97 5.50
N THR A 218 -12.38 -13.41 6.46
CA THR A 218 -12.19 -12.75 7.75
C THR A 218 -10.83 -12.09 7.73
N GLY A 219 -10.79 -10.78 7.56
CA GLY A 219 -9.56 -9.98 7.56
C GLY A 219 -9.74 -8.71 8.41
N TYR A 220 -8.65 -7.96 8.63
CA TYR A 220 -8.68 -6.63 9.24
C TYR A 220 -8.71 -5.54 8.16
#